data_334325a983a2a908ddf381f203f874e7
#
_entry.id   334325a983a2a908ddf381f203f874e7
#
_cell.length_a   1.000
_cell.length_b   1.000
_cell.length_c   1.000
_cell.angle_alpha   90.00
_cell.angle_beta   90.00
_cell.angle_gamma   90.00
#
_symmetry.space_group_name_H-M   'P 1'
#
loop_
_entity.id
_entity.type
_entity.pdbx_description
1 polymer ?
#
loop_
_entity_poly.entity_id
_entity_poly.type
_entity_poly.pdbx_seq_one_letter_code
_entity_poly.pdbx_strand_id
1 'polypeptide(L)'
;MNTPKILRTIATAALMVAVAVGCASKSEAEDTTLRVLYWNFQNGMWSDEPNGYNNFAAWVRRYDPDVCIWCEAQTIYKPYTNEACAPEERYLVANWDKLAAKYGHTYWAIGGHRDNYPQVITSKLPIEVVSQIIGEEPDSVVTHGAGHFRVEFNGKKVNIVTLHTWPQKYAYRTKDKEASAAENGGDKYRLKEMEYICKNTIEKVADADKEYWLMAGDYNSRSRVDNHFYKWEENDTRFLVHDYIRNNTPYIDIIAERFPGEFHTTIAGKSRIDFIYCTAPLYERIVDAYVVNDAYTKDPVRDEKTNFHFPSDHLPILVDYEMK
;
A
#
# COMPACT_ATOMS: atom_id res chain seq x y z
N MET A 1 -21.12 -32.01 -97.48
CA MET A 1 -20.31 -33.01 -96.78
C MET A 1 -19.65 -32.31 -95.60
N ASN A 2 -20.19 -32.57 -94.46
CA ASN A 2 -19.76 -31.86 -93.19
C ASN A 2 -18.87 -32.74 -92.36
N THR A 3 -17.68 -32.22 -92.08
CA THR A 3 -16.74 -32.90 -91.13
C THR A 3 -16.93 -32.26 -89.71
N PRO A 4 -17.09 -33.03 -88.66
CA PRO A 4 -17.24 -32.47 -87.36
C PRO A 4 -15.85 -32.16 -86.67
N LYS A 5 -15.77 -30.99 -86.03
CA LYS A 5 -14.67 -30.54 -85.25
C LYS A 5 -14.73 -31.16 -83.83
N ILE A 6 -13.69 -31.90 -83.45
CA ILE A 6 -13.55 -32.38 -82.12
C ILE A 6 -12.95 -31.28 -81.26
N LEU A 7 -13.70 -30.90 -80.23
CA LEU A 7 -13.21 -29.96 -79.18
C LEU A 7 -12.51 -30.78 -78.11
N ARG A 8 -11.19 -30.51 -77.92
CA ARG A 8 -10.43 -31.06 -76.77
C ARG A 8 -10.54 -30.07 -75.62
N THR A 9 -11.17 -30.53 -74.56
CA THR A 9 -11.24 -29.80 -73.28
C THR A 9 -9.98 -30.14 -72.49
N ILE A 10 -9.14 -29.13 -72.22
CA ILE A 10 -8.01 -29.27 -71.30
C ILE A 10 -8.52 -28.92 -69.91
N ALA A 11 -8.55 -29.93 -69.02
CA ALA A 11 -8.84 -29.72 -67.59
C ALA A 11 -7.56 -29.30 -66.88
N THR A 12 -7.51 -28.05 -66.46
CA THR A 12 -6.41 -27.53 -65.60
C THR A 12 -6.77 -27.83 -64.15
N ALA A 13 -6.05 -28.77 -63.54
CA ALA A 13 -6.15 -29.04 -62.09
C ALA A 13 -5.37 -27.96 -61.36
N ALA A 14 -6.07 -27.08 -60.64
CA ALA A 14 -5.49 -26.12 -59.73
C ALA A 14 -5.19 -26.82 -58.38
N LEU A 15 -3.90 -27.01 -58.08
CA LEU A 15 -3.43 -27.51 -56.81
C LEU A 15 -3.45 -26.38 -55.76
N MET A 16 -4.47 -26.34 -54.86
CA MET A 16 -4.45 -25.43 -53.73
C MET A 16 -3.53 -25.97 -52.64
N VAL A 17 -2.39 -25.35 -52.50
CA VAL A 17 -1.51 -25.54 -51.32
C VAL A 17 -2.05 -24.70 -50.18
N ALA A 18 -2.74 -25.30 -49.23
CA ALA A 18 -3.14 -24.67 -47.97
C ALA A 18 -1.87 -24.52 -47.11
N VAL A 19 -1.33 -23.31 -47.04
CA VAL A 19 -0.32 -22.97 -46.06
C VAL A 19 -1.03 -22.78 -44.72
N ALA A 20 -0.99 -23.77 -43.83
CA ALA A 20 -1.38 -23.61 -42.45
C ALA A 20 -0.34 -22.72 -41.75
N VAL A 21 -0.62 -21.44 -41.63
CA VAL A 21 0.10 -20.53 -40.73
C VAL A 21 -0.30 -20.93 -39.31
N GLY A 22 0.48 -21.79 -38.69
CA GLY A 22 0.39 -22.05 -37.27
C GLY A 22 0.73 -20.75 -36.52
N CYS A 23 -0.26 -20.01 -36.05
CA CYS A 23 -0.07 -19.07 -34.96
C CYS A 23 0.32 -19.88 -33.74
N ALA A 24 1.62 -20.05 -33.52
CA ALA A 24 2.11 -20.39 -32.20
C ALA A 24 1.79 -19.18 -31.30
N SER A 25 0.70 -19.28 -30.53
CA SER A 25 0.49 -18.41 -29.39
C SER A 25 1.74 -18.57 -28.52
N LYS A 26 2.59 -17.54 -28.45
CA LYS A 26 3.53 -17.41 -27.31
C LYS A 26 2.64 -17.52 -26.07
N SER A 27 2.79 -18.57 -25.28
CA SER A 27 2.31 -18.55 -23.92
C SER A 27 3.05 -17.38 -23.27
N GLU A 28 2.34 -16.30 -22.99
CA GLU A 28 2.85 -15.32 -22.03
C GLU A 28 3.19 -16.13 -20.80
N ALA A 29 4.43 -16.06 -20.34
CA ALA A 29 4.81 -16.67 -19.09
C ALA A 29 3.89 -16.06 -18.04
N GLU A 30 3.13 -16.91 -17.32
CA GLU A 30 2.28 -16.42 -16.24
C GLU A 30 3.15 -15.56 -15.32
N ASP A 31 2.69 -14.35 -15.05
CA ASP A 31 3.33 -13.50 -14.07
C ASP A 31 3.17 -14.18 -12.70
N THR A 32 4.30 -14.56 -12.11
CA THR A 32 4.32 -15.28 -10.83
C THR A 32 4.67 -14.40 -9.66
N THR A 33 4.90 -13.10 -9.91
CA THR A 33 5.34 -12.14 -8.90
C THR A 33 4.21 -11.19 -8.54
N LEU A 34 3.72 -11.27 -7.31
CA LEU A 34 2.84 -10.26 -6.73
C LEU A 34 3.68 -9.10 -6.19
N ARG A 35 3.58 -7.94 -6.80
CA ARG A 35 4.28 -6.72 -6.37
C ARG A 35 3.38 -5.81 -5.56
N VAL A 36 3.79 -5.52 -4.33
CA VAL A 36 3.06 -4.64 -3.41
C VAL A 36 3.88 -3.38 -3.12
N LEU A 37 3.27 -2.21 -3.31
CA LEU A 37 3.83 -0.91 -3.00
C LEU A 37 3.02 -0.24 -1.90
N TYR A 38 3.68 0.20 -0.82
CA TYR A 38 3.12 1.02 0.24
C TYR A 38 3.76 2.42 0.25
N TRP A 39 2.98 3.46 0.49
CA TRP A 39 3.48 4.81 0.72
C TRP A 39 2.49 5.68 1.49
N ASN A 40 2.96 6.38 2.53
CA ASN A 40 2.31 7.59 3.02
C ASN A 40 2.75 8.76 2.14
N PHE A 41 1.89 9.19 1.22
CA PHE A 41 2.24 10.18 0.21
C PHE A 41 1.77 11.61 0.55
N GLN A 42 1.55 11.83 1.83
CA GLN A 42 1.30 13.11 2.48
C GLN A 42 0.16 13.93 1.87
N ASN A 43 -0.91 14.13 2.63
CA ASN A 43 -2.06 14.97 2.25
C ASN A 43 -2.53 14.74 0.80
N GLY A 44 -2.72 13.48 0.40
CA GLY A 44 -3.25 13.12 -0.91
C GLY A 44 -2.34 13.45 -2.09
N MET A 45 -1.01 13.36 -1.93
CA MET A 45 -0.03 13.80 -2.95
C MET A 45 -0.27 15.25 -3.39
N TRP A 46 -0.54 16.12 -2.42
CA TRP A 46 -0.85 17.54 -2.60
C TRP A 46 0.09 18.24 -3.57
N SER A 47 1.35 17.85 -3.59
CA SER A 47 2.40 18.46 -4.41
C SER A 47 2.24 18.23 -5.91
N ASP A 48 1.50 17.21 -6.32
CA ASP A 48 1.26 16.89 -7.75
C ASP A 48 -0.22 17.09 -8.16
N GLU A 49 -1.10 17.49 -7.23
CA GLU A 49 -2.51 17.79 -7.51
C GLU A 49 -2.66 18.85 -8.62
N PRO A 50 -1.95 19.99 -8.62
CA PRO A 50 -2.06 20.98 -9.68
C PRO A 50 -1.60 20.49 -11.06
N ASN A 51 -0.77 19.44 -11.09
CA ASN A 51 -0.34 18.75 -12.30
C ASN A 51 -1.26 17.56 -12.66
N GLY A 52 -2.40 17.44 -12.00
CA GLY A 52 -3.33 16.32 -12.16
C GLY A 52 -2.70 14.97 -11.83
N TYR A 53 -1.76 14.91 -10.90
CA TYR A 53 -1.05 13.68 -10.47
C TYR A 53 -0.24 12.98 -11.57
N ASN A 54 0.21 13.69 -12.59
CA ASN A 54 0.86 13.05 -13.74
C ASN A 54 2.27 12.52 -13.41
N ASN A 55 3.04 13.25 -12.58
CA ASN A 55 4.38 12.79 -12.16
C ASN A 55 4.28 11.58 -11.23
N PHE A 56 3.37 11.65 -10.26
CA PHE A 56 3.06 10.55 -9.35
C PHE A 56 2.64 9.30 -10.13
N ALA A 57 1.66 9.42 -11.02
CA ALA A 57 1.19 8.29 -11.81
C ALA A 57 2.29 7.71 -12.73
N ALA A 58 3.16 8.56 -13.31
CA ALA A 58 4.29 8.11 -14.11
C ALA A 58 5.32 7.36 -13.25
N TRP A 59 5.53 7.81 -12.01
CA TRP A 59 6.42 7.14 -11.06
C TRP A 59 5.86 5.77 -10.67
N VAL A 60 4.57 5.67 -10.30
CA VAL A 60 3.92 4.39 -9.97
C VAL A 60 4.01 3.41 -11.14
N ARG A 61 3.69 3.84 -12.38
CA ARG A 61 3.80 2.98 -13.57
C ARG A 61 5.20 2.41 -13.80
N ARG A 62 6.25 3.13 -13.41
CA ARG A 62 7.62 2.65 -13.57
C ARG A 62 7.93 1.45 -12.68
N TYR A 63 7.30 1.37 -11.51
CA TYR A 63 7.38 0.22 -10.61
C TYR A 63 6.40 -0.88 -10.96
N ASP A 64 5.31 -0.53 -11.66
CA ASP A 64 4.26 -1.45 -12.12
C ASP A 64 3.71 -2.38 -11.03
N PRO A 65 3.33 -1.88 -9.84
CA PRO A 65 2.82 -2.71 -8.77
C PRO A 65 1.47 -3.34 -9.11
N ASP A 66 1.16 -4.50 -8.52
CA ASP A 66 -0.15 -5.14 -8.65
C ASP A 66 -1.13 -4.63 -7.61
N VAL A 67 -0.59 -4.28 -6.43
CA VAL A 67 -1.33 -3.70 -5.31
C VAL A 67 -0.57 -2.49 -4.77
N CYS A 68 -1.28 -1.38 -4.57
CA CYS A 68 -0.77 -0.22 -3.85
C CYS A 68 -1.59 0.04 -2.60
N ILE A 69 -0.90 0.43 -1.52
CA ILE A 69 -1.48 0.87 -0.26
C ILE A 69 -1.01 2.30 0.01
N TRP A 70 -1.96 3.23 0.05
CA TRP A 70 -1.72 4.64 0.22
C TRP A 70 -2.19 5.11 1.60
N CYS A 71 -1.33 5.75 2.38
CA CYS A 71 -1.72 6.49 3.57
C CYS A 71 -1.86 7.99 3.28
N GLU A 72 -2.66 8.67 4.09
CA GLU A 72 -3.08 10.07 3.87
C GLU A 72 -3.70 10.28 2.48
N ALA A 73 -4.52 9.34 2.06
CA ALA A 73 -5.03 9.21 0.70
C ALA A 73 -6.17 10.20 0.37
N GLN A 74 -6.07 11.41 0.91
CA GLN A 74 -7.05 12.48 0.73
C GLN A 74 -6.39 13.84 0.88
N THR A 75 -6.76 14.81 0.04
CA THR A 75 -6.39 16.22 0.22
C THR A 75 -7.21 16.84 1.35
N ILE A 76 -6.63 16.95 2.54
CA ILE A 76 -7.23 17.62 3.70
C ILE A 76 -7.00 19.13 3.63
N TYR A 77 -5.86 19.55 3.11
CA TYR A 77 -5.50 20.95 2.94
C TYR A 77 -5.35 21.30 1.46
N LYS A 78 -5.73 22.51 1.11
CA LYS A 78 -5.56 23.05 -0.25
C LYS A 78 -4.08 23.05 -0.64
N PRO A 79 -3.74 22.76 -1.89
CA PRO A 79 -2.36 22.77 -2.36
C PRO A 79 -1.62 24.07 -2.01
N TYR A 80 -0.39 23.93 -1.51
CA TYR A 80 0.51 25.04 -1.13
C TYR A 80 -0.03 25.99 -0.05
N THR A 81 -0.97 25.55 0.77
CA THR A 81 -1.53 26.32 1.88
C THR A 81 -1.71 25.43 3.13
N ASN A 82 -1.98 26.08 4.28
CA ASN A 82 -2.44 25.41 5.50
C ASN A 82 -3.97 25.58 5.68
N GLU A 83 -4.69 25.96 4.62
CA GLU A 83 -6.14 26.10 4.63
C GLU A 83 -6.79 24.74 4.40
N ALA A 84 -7.63 24.30 5.34
CA ALA A 84 -8.34 23.03 5.20
C ALA A 84 -9.42 23.11 4.10
N CYS A 85 -9.52 22.06 3.31
CA CYS A 85 -10.62 21.86 2.38
C CYS A 85 -11.90 21.48 3.15
N ALA A 86 -13.05 22.02 2.75
CA ALA A 86 -14.31 21.43 3.13
C ALA A 86 -14.40 19.97 2.62
N PRO A 87 -15.10 19.06 3.32
CA PRO A 87 -15.15 17.65 2.91
C PRO A 87 -15.59 17.42 1.47
N GLU A 88 -16.52 18.23 0.97
CA GLU A 88 -17.02 18.19 -0.41
C GLU A 88 -16.01 18.67 -1.46
N GLU A 89 -15.00 19.45 -1.07
CA GLU A 89 -13.95 19.95 -1.94
C GLU A 89 -12.75 18.99 -2.05
N ARG A 90 -12.73 17.93 -1.22
CA ARG A 90 -11.62 16.99 -1.16
C ARG A 90 -11.58 16.08 -2.36
N TYR A 91 -10.65 16.31 -3.25
CA TYR A 91 -10.60 15.72 -4.58
C TYR A 91 -10.48 14.19 -4.57
N LEU A 92 -9.53 13.63 -3.79
CA LEU A 92 -9.17 12.22 -3.95
C LEU A 92 -10.26 11.24 -3.52
N VAL A 93 -11.01 11.53 -2.46
CA VAL A 93 -12.07 10.61 -2.00
C VAL A 93 -13.09 10.30 -3.10
N ALA A 94 -13.40 11.28 -3.95
CA ALA A 94 -14.36 11.12 -5.05
C ALA A 94 -13.73 10.66 -6.37
N ASN A 95 -12.40 10.69 -6.52
CA ASN A 95 -11.71 10.50 -7.79
C ASN A 95 -10.59 9.45 -7.76
N TRP A 96 -10.61 8.54 -6.79
CA TRP A 96 -9.61 7.47 -6.72
C TRP A 96 -9.67 6.53 -7.92
N ASP A 97 -10.84 6.28 -8.48
CA ASP A 97 -11.02 5.55 -9.74
C ASP A 97 -10.21 6.17 -10.88
N LYS A 98 -10.27 7.49 -11.01
CA LYS A 98 -9.56 8.24 -12.06
C LYS A 98 -8.05 8.27 -11.84
N LEU A 99 -7.62 8.41 -10.58
CA LEU A 99 -6.20 8.41 -10.25
C LEU A 99 -5.59 7.02 -10.42
N ALA A 100 -6.24 5.98 -9.90
CA ALA A 100 -5.81 4.59 -10.03
C ALA A 100 -5.69 4.16 -11.51
N ALA A 101 -6.65 4.53 -12.34
CA ALA A 101 -6.62 4.26 -13.77
C ALA A 101 -5.41 4.89 -14.49
N LYS A 102 -4.86 6.02 -14.01
CA LYS A 102 -3.68 6.67 -14.59
C LYS A 102 -2.42 5.79 -14.51
N TYR A 103 -2.34 4.88 -13.54
CA TYR A 103 -1.22 3.94 -13.41
C TYR A 103 -1.62 2.46 -13.59
N GLY A 104 -2.80 2.22 -14.18
CA GLY A 104 -3.20 0.88 -14.63
C GLY A 104 -3.99 0.06 -13.60
N HIS A 105 -4.40 0.63 -12.47
CA HIS A 105 -5.25 -0.05 -11.50
C HIS A 105 -6.74 0.17 -11.79
N THR A 106 -7.49 -0.92 -11.82
CA THR A 106 -8.94 -0.92 -12.09
C THR A 106 -9.76 -0.92 -10.82
N TYR A 107 -9.23 -1.51 -9.74
CA TYR A 107 -9.94 -1.69 -8.47
C TYR A 107 -9.37 -0.78 -7.41
N TRP A 108 -10.24 -0.28 -6.54
CA TRP A 108 -9.86 0.53 -5.39
C TRP A 108 -10.88 0.41 -4.26
N ALA A 109 -10.42 0.61 -3.03
CA ALA A 109 -11.28 0.67 -1.84
C ALA A 109 -10.67 1.58 -0.78
N ILE A 110 -11.53 2.23 0.02
CA ILE A 110 -11.10 3.04 1.16
C ILE A 110 -10.93 2.12 2.37
N GLY A 111 -9.76 2.19 3.01
CA GLY A 111 -9.51 1.65 4.34
C GLY A 111 -9.64 2.75 5.38
N GLY A 112 -10.43 2.51 6.42
CA GLY A 112 -10.54 3.43 7.52
C GLY A 112 -11.54 4.57 7.35
N HIS A 113 -11.25 5.67 8.04
CA HIS A 113 -12.14 6.82 8.13
C HIS A 113 -12.13 7.64 6.83
N ARG A 114 -13.28 7.78 6.20
CA ARG A 114 -13.39 8.45 4.90
C ARG A 114 -12.84 9.88 4.88
N ASP A 115 -13.06 10.64 5.93
CA ASP A 115 -12.80 12.08 5.98
C ASP A 115 -11.69 12.46 6.97
N ASN A 116 -10.87 11.50 7.40
CA ASN A 116 -9.81 11.74 8.37
C ASN A 116 -8.53 10.95 8.01
N TYR A 117 -7.77 11.43 7.03
CA TYR A 117 -6.52 10.81 6.57
C TYR A 117 -6.66 9.30 6.26
N PRO A 118 -7.62 8.93 5.39
CA PRO A 118 -7.89 7.53 5.08
C PRO A 118 -6.69 6.83 4.46
N GLN A 119 -6.70 5.51 4.57
CA GLN A 119 -5.89 4.68 3.69
C GLN A 119 -6.73 4.31 2.47
N VAL A 120 -6.09 4.10 1.34
CA VAL A 120 -6.71 3.57 0.13
C VAL A 120 -5.86 2.43 -0.40
N ILE A 121 -6.51 1.34 -0.75
CA ILE A 121 -5.90 0.27 -1.53
C ILE A 121 -6.34 0.40 -2.98
N THR A 122 -5.39 0.25 -3.91
CA THR A 122 -5.68 0.15 -5.35
C THR A 122 -5.01 -1.08 -5.92
N SER A 123 -5.59 -1.71 -6.96
CA SER A 123 -5.10 -2.97 -7.49
C SER A 123 -5.45 -3.18 -8.95
N LYS A 124 -4.60 -3.92 -9.67
CA LYS A 124 -4.93 -4.57 -10.94
C LYS A 124 -5.91 -5.72 -10.75
N LEU A 125 -5.92 -6.33 -9.56
CA LEU A 125 -6.73 -7.48 -9.17
C LEU A 125 -8.02 -7.04 -8.46
N PRO A 126 -9.11 -7.83 -8.55
CA PRO A 126 -10.31 -7.58 -7.76
C PRO A 126 -10.01 -7.50 -6.26
N ILE A 127 -10.60 -6.52 -5.59
CA ILE A 127 -10.48 -6.31 -4.16
C ILE A 127 -11.77 -6.75 -3.47
N GLU A 128 -11.67 -7.72 -2.55
CA GLU A 128 -12.73 -8.04 -1.60
C GLU A 128 -12.55 -7.16 -0.35
N VAL A 129 -13.57 -6.40 0.03
CA VAL A 129 -13.59 -5.66 1.29
C VAL A 129 -14.12 -6.60 2.37
N VAL A 130 -13.25 -7.09 3.25
CA VAL A 130 -13.61 -8.03 4.32
C VAL A 130 -14.20 -7.29 5.51
N SER A 131 -13.55 -6.22 5.97
CA SER A 131 -14.04 -5.35 7.02
C SER A 131 -13.37 -3.97 6.97
N GLN A 132 -14.04 -2.99 7.56
CA GLN A 132 -13.53 -1.63 7.71
C GLN A 132 -13.71 -1.18 9.16
N ILE A 133 -12.68 -0.57 9.73
CA ILE A 133 -12.67 0.12 11.02
C ILE A 133 -12.72 1.61 10.68
N ILE A 134 -13.88 2.24 10.82
CA ILE A 134 -14.13 3.57 10.26
C ILE A 134 -13.80 4.75 11.20
N GLY A 135 -13.36 4.46 12.44
CA GLY A 135 -13.03 5.53 13.41
C GLY A 135 -14.22 6.18 14.09
N GLU A 136 -15.43 5.67 13.88
CA GLU A 136 -16.66 6.05 14.55
C GLU A 136 -17.12 4.93 15.49
N GLU A 137 -18.16 5.14 16.31
CA GLU A 137 -18.66 4.09 17.18
C GLU A 137 -19.15 2.86 16.39
N PRO A 138 -18.76 1.64 16.78
CA PRO A 138 -17.99 1.26 17.99
C PRO A 138 -16.46 1.39 17.85
N ASP A 139 -15.94 1.78 16.71
CA ASP A 139 -14.50 1.76 16.34
C ASP A 139 -13.76 3.05 16.73
N SER A 140 -14.37 3.94 17.49
CA SER A 140 -13.89 5.30 17.76
C SER A 140 -12.53 5.40 18.48
N VAL A 141 -11.98 4.26 18.91
CA VAL A 141 -10.62 4.17 19.42
C VAL A 141 -9.57 4.32 18.32
N VAL A 142 -9.89 3.99 17.06
CA VAL A 142 -8.96 4.10 15.93
C VAL A 142 -9.23 5.39 15.16
N THR A 143 -8.29 6.33 15.22
CA THR A 143 -8.50 7.71 14.76
C THR A 143 -8.64 7.86 13.25
N HIS A 144 -7.74 7.25 12.49
CA HIS A 144 -7.76 7.29 11.02
C HIS A 144 -8.34 5.99 10.42
N GLY A 145 -8.75 5.07 11.30
CA GLY A 145 -9.31 3.79 10.92
C GLY A 145 -8.30 2.80 10.35
N ALA A 146 -8.83 1.68 9.87
CA ALA A 146 -8.09 0.61 9.21
C ALA A 146 -9.00 -0.14 8.24
N GLY A 147 -8.43 -0.81 7.24
CA GLY A 147 -9.17 -1.68 6.33
C GLY A 147 -8.61 -3.09 6.31
N HIS A 148 -9.48 -4.10 6.25
CA HIS A 148 -9.09 -5.47 5.93
C HIS A 148 -9.65 -5.83 4.56
N PHE A 149 -8.76 -6.13 3.65
CA PHE A 149 -9.04 -6.47 2.26
C PHE A 149 -8.49 -7.84 1.93
N ARG A 150 -8.95 -8.40 0.82
CA ARG A 150 -8.41 -9.62 0.24
C ARG A 150 -8.25 -9.45 -1.27
N VAL A 151 -7.12 -9.88 -1.80
CA VAL A 151 -6.89 -10.06 -3.23
C VAL A 151 -6.54 -11.52 -3.51
N GLU A 152 -6.82 -11.98 -4.71
CA GLU A 152 -6.43 -13.32 -5.16
C GLU A 152 -5.44 -13.20 -6.32
N PHE A 153 -4.28 -13.82 -6.17
CA PHE A 153 -3.23 -13.87 -7.18
C PHE A 153 -2.83 -15.33 -7.41
N ASN A 154 -2.96 -15.80 -8.64
CA ASN A 154 -2.68 -17.20 -9.03
C ASN A 154 -3.36 -18.23 -8.11
N GLY A 155 -4.65 -18.01 -7.79
CA GLY A 155 -5.43 -18.87 -6.93
C GLY A 155 -5.08 -18.81 -5.43
N LYS A 156 -4.16 -17.93 -5.03
CA LYS A 156 -3.76 -17.72 -3.64
C LYS A 156 -4.38 -16.45 -3.09
N LYS A 157 -5.07 -16.56 -1.97
CA LYS A 157 -5.69 -15.41 -1.29
C LYS A 157 -4.70 -14.76 -0.36
N VAL A 158 -4.52 -13.44 -0.50
CA VAL A 158 -3.69 -12.61 0.37
C VAL A 158 -4.59 -11.64 1.12
N ASN A 159 -4.58 -11.75 2.45
CA ASN A 159 -5.25 -10.81 3.35
C ASN A 159 -4.37 -9.57 3.54
N ILE A 160 -4.93 -8.39 3.37
CA ILE A 160 -4.20 -7.12 3.44
C ILE A 160 -4.89 -6.22 4.46
N VAL A 161 -4.16 -5.84 5.50
CA VAL A 161 -4.61 -4.87 6.49
C VAL A 161 -3.90 -3.54 6.24
N THR A 162 -4.67 -2.48 6.06
CA THR A 162 -4.15 -1.11 5.93
C THR A 162 -4.44 -0.33 7.20
N LEU A 163 -3.55 0.54 7.61
CA LEU A 163 -3.74 1.35 8.81
C LEU A 163 -2.98 2.68 8.76
N HIS A 164 -3.42 3.62 9.61
CA HIS A 164 -2.70 4.84 9.94
C HIS A 164 -3.04 5.18 11.40
N THR A 165 -2.05 5.20 12.30
CA THR A 165 -2.28 5.46 13.72
C THR A 165 -2.10 6.93 14.08
N TRP A 166 -2.55 7.31 15.27
CA TRP A 166 -2.53 8.69 15.77
C TRP A 166 -1.12 9.33 15.76
N PRO A 167 -0.91 10.48 15.09
CA PRO A 167 0.43 11.04 14.89
C PRO A 167 0.97 11.87 16.06
N GLN A 168 0.12 12.31 17.00
CA GLN A 168 0.50 13.29 18.00
C GLN A 168 1.17 12.67 19.24
N LYS A 169 1.92 13.50 19.98
CA LYS A 169 2.58 13.09 21.23
C LYS A 169 1.60 12.90 22.40
N TYR A 170 0.40 13.45 22.32
CA TYR A 170 -0.66 13.35 23.30
C TYR A 170 -1.77 12.41 22.84
N ALA A 171 -2.55 11.88 23.77
CA ALA A 171 -3.67 10.99 23.45
C ALA A 171 -4.79 11.74 22.72
N TYR A 172 -5.46 11.06 21.80
CA TYR A 172 -6.62 11.60 21.08
C TYR A 172 -7.73 11.98 22.05
N ARG A 173 -8.40 13.10 21.78
CA ARG A 173 -9.49 13.67 22.60
C ARG A 173 -9.11 14.00 24.04
N THR A 174 -7.80 14.08 24.38
CA THR A 174 -7.41 14.58 25.72
C THR A 174 -7.78 16.06 25.88
N LYS A 175 -8.17 16.43 27.09
CA LYS A 175 -8.43 17.84 27.45
C LYS A 175 -7.16 18.63 27.71
N ASP A 176 -6.15 17.96 28.28
CA ASP A 176 -4.83 18.54 28.57
C ASP A 176 -3.76 17.87 27.71
N LYS A 177 -3.38 18.54 26.65
CA LYS A 177 -2.40 18.02 25.67
C LYS A 177 -0.98 18.00 26.25
N GLU A 178 -0.63 18.98 27.07
CA GLU A 178 0.71 19.08 27.65
C GLU A 178 0.94 17.99 28.71
N ALA A 179 0.02 17.83 29.67
CA ALA A 179 0.08 16.75 30.64
C ALA A 179 0.07 15.37 29.97
N SER A 180 -0.81 15.17 28.98
CA SER A 180 -0.86 13.92 28.24
C SER A 180 0.44 13.61 27.49
N ALA A 181 1.06 14.60 26.87
CA ALA A 181 2.32 14.44 26.17
C ALA A 181 3.48 14.13 27.16
N ALA A 182 3.50 14.75 28.33
CA ALA A 182 4.48 14.49 29.39
C ALA A 182 4.42 13.05 29.91
N GLU A 183 3.25 12.42 29.84
CA GLU A 183 3.00 11.01 30.25
C GLU A 183 3.07 10.02 29.06
N ASN A 184 3.63 10.41 27.91
CA ASN A 184 3.66 9.62 26.67
C ASN A 184 2.27 9.15 26.21
N GLY A 185 1.27 10.03 26.34
CA GLY A 185 -0.12 9.73 26.04
C GLY A 185 -0.35 9.32 24.59
N GLY A 186 0.40 9.88 23.65
CA GLY A 186 0.35 9.51 22.24
C GLY A 186 0.79 8.07 21.99
N ASP A 187 1.90 7.62 22.59
CA ASP A 187 2.40 6.26 22.44
C ASP A 187 1.43 5.24 23.03
N LYS A 188 0.93 5.53 24.24
CA LYS A 188 -0.08 4.69 24.91
C LYS A 188 -1.39 4.65 24.12
N TYR A 189 -1.73 5.73 23.41
CA TYR A 189 -2.93 5.76 22.58
C TYR A 189 -2.76 4.90 21.31
N ARG A 190 -1.63 5.01 20.61
CA ARG A 190 -1.30 4.17 19.45
C ARG A 190 -1.31 2.68 19.79
N LEU A 191 -0.85 2.31 20.99
CA LEU A 191 -0.98 0.93 21.46
C LEU A 191 -2.44 0.47 21.48
N LYS A 192 -3.37 1.28 22.01
CA LYS A 192 -4.82 0.96 22.03
C LYS A 192 -5.39 0.81 20.62
N GLU A 193 -4.98 1.69 19.69
CA GLU A 193 -5.38 1.58 18.28
C GLU A 193 -4.88 0.25 17.70
N MET A 194 -3.62 -0.11 17.91
CA MET A 194 -3.03 -1.34 17.40
C MET A 194 -3.67 -2.58 17.99
N GLU A 195 -3.89 -2.61 19.30
CA GLU A 195 -4.63 -3.70 19.96
C GLU A 195 -6.00 -3.90 19.33
N TYR A 196 -6.72 -2.82 19.09
CA TYR A 196 -8.05 -2.88 18.49
C TYR A 196 -8.01 -3.40 17.05
N ILE A 197 -7.07 -2.89 16.24
CA ILE A 197 -6.89 -3.31 14.85
C ILE A 197 -6.56 -4.81 14.78
N CYS A 198 -5.55 -5.28 15.54
CA CYS A 198 -5.15 -6.69 15.52
C CYS A 198 -6.26 -7.61 16.01
N LYS A 199 -6.95 -7.27 17.10
CA LYS A 199 -8.09 -8.03 17.64
C LYS A 199 -9.27 -8.10 16.68
N ASN A 200 -9.43 -7.11 15.80
CA ASN A 200 -10.52 -7.05 14.83
C ASN A 200 -10.14 -7.54 13.43
N THR A 201 -8.90 -7.93 13.22
CA THR A 201 -8.38 -8.47 11.96
C THR A 201 -7.73 -9.84 12.19
N ILE A 202 -6.41 -9.91 12.28
CA ILE A 202 -5.65 -11.17 12.29
C ILE A 202 -5.93 -12.05 13.50
N GLU A 203 -6.10 -11.48 14.69
CA GLU A 203 -6.35 -12.26 15.91
C GLU A 203 -7.74 -12.94 15.94
N LYS A 204 -8.67 -12.55 15.06
CA LYS A 204 -9.97 -13.24 14.89
C LYS A 204 -9.86 -14.57 14.14
N VAL A 205 -8.75 -14.80 13.45
CA VAL A 205 -8.57 -15.96 12.56
C VAL A 205 -7.67 -16.97 13.24
N ALA A 206 -8.20 -18.13 13.58
CA ALA A 206 -7.50 -19.14 14.38
C ALA A 206 -6.19 -19.66 13.76
N ASP A 207 -6.15 -19.78 12.43
CA ASP A 207 -5.00 -20.30 11.68
C ASP A 207 -4.34 -19.21 10.82
N ALA A 208 -4.39 -17.95 11.25
CA ALA A 208 -3.81 -16.83 10.52
C ALA A 208 -2.30 -16.98 10.27
N ASP A 209 -1.58 -17.66 11.15
CA ASP A 209 -0.17 -18.02 11.00
C ASP A 209 0.12 -18.95 9.82
N LYS A 210 -0.91 -19.64 9.29
CA LYS A 210 -0.81 -20.53 8.12
C LYS A 210 -1.30 -19.88 6.82
N GLU A 211 -1.87 -18.70 6.90
CA GLU A 211 -2.41 -17.96 5.76
C GLU A 211 -1.45 -16.84 5.31
N TYR A 212 -1.68 -16.30 4.12
CA TYR A 212 -0.97 -15.13 3.62
C TYR A 212 -1.63 -13.87 4.15
N TRP A 213 -0.98 -13.22 5.11
CA TRP A 213 -1.39 -11.94 5.66
C TRP A 213 -0.29 -10.90 5.50
N LEU A 214 -0.71 -9.68 5.16
CA LEU A 214 0.14 -8.49 5.08
C LEU A 214 -0.56 -7.36 5.84
N MET A 215 0.20 -6.62 6.63
CA MET A 215 -0.27 -5.41 7.32
C MET A 215 0.69 -4.27 7.02
N ALA A 216 0.20 -3.20 6.38
CA ALA A 216 1.00 -2.07 5.96
C ALA A 216 0.38 -0.73 6.36
N GLY A 217 1.21 0.21 6.78
CA GLY A 217 0.72 1.52 7.20
C GLY A 217 1.79 2.43 7.77
N ASP A 218 1.36 3.63 8.15
CA ASP A 218 2.07 4.55 9.01
C ASP A 218 1.66 4.28 10.46
N TYR A 219 2.59 3.74 11.23
CA TYR A 219 2.36 3.38 12.64
C TYR A 219 2.63 4.55 13.58
N ASN A 220 3.19 5.65 13.09
CA ASN A 220 3.62 6.78 13.90
C ASN A 220 4.41 6.38 15.17
N SER A 221 4.97 5.19 15.16
CA SER A 221 5.68 4.52 16.26
C SER A 221 6.97 3.90 15.78
N ARG A 222 7.87 3.54 16.69
CA ARG A 222 9.20 2.99 16.37
C ARG A 222 9.30 1.57 16.89
N SER A 223 10.08 0.76 16.19
CA SER A 223 10.29 -0.62 16.58
C SER A 223 11.54 -0.78 17.43
N ARG A 224 11.46 -1.64 18.46
CA ARG A 224 12.59 -2.03 19.30
C ARG A 224 13.71 -2.70 18.50
N VAL A 225 13.40 -3.34 17.37
CA VAL A 225 14.42 -3.96 16.51
C VAL A 225 15.42 -2.93 15.96
N ASP A 226 15.01 -1.66 15.88
CA ASP A 226 15.85 -0.54 15.45
C ASP A 226 16.58 0.15 16.63
N ASN A 227 16.48 -0.38 17.85
CA ASN A 227 17.06 0.30 19.01
C ASN A 227 18.61 0.33 18.99
N HIS A 228 19.25 -0.53 18.20
CA HIS A 228 20.67 -0.43 17.90
C HIS A 228 21.06 0.91 17.24
N PHE A 229 20.12 1.55 16.54
CA PHE A 229 20.26 2.87 15.94
C PHE A 229 19.79 3.98 16.90
N TYR A 230 18.57 3.85 17.50
CA TYR A 230 18.00 4.89 18.35
C TYR A 230 18.71 5.03 19.69
N LYS A 231 19.18 3.94 20.29
CA LYS A 231 19.86 3.87 21.59
C LYS A 231 19.02 4.47 22.73
N TRP A 232 17.72 4.18 22.71
CA TRP A 232 16.79 4.58 23.76
C TRP A 232 16.74 3.55 24.88
N GLU A 233 16.13 3.94 26.02
CA GLU A 233 15.92 3.04 27.14
C GLU A 233 15.06 1.83 26.73
N GLU A 234 15.33 0.68 27.34
CA GLU A 234 14.63 -0.56 27.03
C GLU A 234 13.11 -0.51 27.25
N ASN A 235 12.65 0.32 28.18
CA ASN A 235 11.22 0.51 28.50
C ASN A 235 10.61 1.74 27.81
N ASP A 236 11.23 2.27 26.76
CA ASP A 236 10.73 3.43 26.06
C ASP A 236 9.35 3.15 25.44
N THR A 237 8.39 4.04 25.70
CA THR A 237 7.00 3.86 25.28
C THR A 237 6.79 3.92 23.77
N ARG A 238 7.75 4.47 23.05
CA ARG A 238 7.73 4.51 21.56
C ARG A 238 7.80 3.12 20.93
N PHE A 239 8.18 2.09 21.68
CA PHE A 239 8.23 0.69 21.23
C PHE A 239 6.92 -0.08 21.43
N LEU A 240 5.99 0.42 22.22
CA LEU A 240 4.79 -0.30 22.68
C LEU A 240 3.99 -0.95 21.54
N VAL A 241 3.80 -0.22 20.43
CA VAL A 241 3.01 -0.69 19.27
C VAL A 241 3.64 -1.94 18.65
N HIS A 242 4.93 -1.87 18.34
CA HIS A 242 5.64 -2.95 17.66
C HIS A 242 5.97 -4.12 18.62
N ASP A 243 6.15 -3.85 19.92
CA ASP A 243 6.23 -4.89 20.93
C ASP A 243 4.92 -5.67 21.03
N TYR A 244 3.76 -4.99 20.96
CA TYR A 244 2.46 -5.66 20.92
C TYR A 244 2.34 -6.58 19.69
N ILE A 245 2.64 -6.09 18.51
CA ILE A 245 2.57 -6.85 17.27
C ILE A 245 3.44 -8.11 17.36
N ARG A 246 4.69 -7.97 17.78
CA ARG A 246 5.65 -9.08 17.89
C ARG A 246 5.26 -10.14 18.93
N ASN A 247 4.61 -9.74 20.02
CA ASN A 247 4.29 -10.63 21.12
C ASN A 247 2.92 -11.30 20.99
N ASN A 248 1.99 -10.72 20.20
CA ASN A 248 0.60 -11.15 20.17
C ASN A 248 0.11 -11.58 18.77
N THR A 249 0.91 -11.38 17.73
CA THR A 249 0.52 -11.73 16.36
C THR A 249 1.61 -12.55 15.66
N PRO A 250 1.29 -13.30 14.60
CA PRO A 250 2.28 -14.02 13.80
C PRO A 250 3.02 -13.12 12.77
N TYR A 251 2.92 -11.81 12.88
CA TYR A 251 3.53 -10.88 11.95
C TYR A 251 5.04 -10.75 12.12
N ILE A 252 5.74 -10.75 10.99
CA ILE A 252 7.19 -10.55 10.84
C ILE A 252 7.41 -9.19 10.19
N ASP A 253 8.27 -8.35 10.75
CA ASP A 253 8.73 -7.09 10.15
C ASP A 253 9.65 -7.40 8.96
N ILE A 254 9.15 -7.16 7.73
CA ILE A 254 9.82 -7.59 6.51
C ILE A 254 11.21 -6.95 6.37
N ILE A 255 11.32 -5.66 6.58
CA ILE A 255 12.59 -4.93 6.36
C ILE A 255 13.62 -5.32 7.43
N ALA A 256 13.21 -5.39 8.69
CA ALA A 256 14.14 -5.74 9.76
C ALA A 256 14.63 -7.19 9.67
N GLU A 257 13.75 -8.13 9.29
CA GLU A 257 14.11 -9.54 9.13
C GLU A 257 14.99 -9.78 7.91
N ARG A 258 14.76 -9.03 6.81
CA ARG A 258 15.56 -9.12 5.58
C ARG A 258 16.95 -8.50 5.74
N PHE A 259 17.07 -7.44 6.53
CA PHE A 259 18.30 -6.67 6.72
C PHE A 259 18.66 -6.57 8.24
N PRO A 260 19.00 -7.69 8.87
CA PRO A 260 19.22 -7.72 10.31
C PRO A 260 20.40 -6.83 10.72
N GLY A 261 20.13 -5.91 11.65
CA GLY A 261 21.14 -4.95 12.15
C GLY A 261 21.35 -3.72 11.26
N GLU A 262 20.65 -3.60 10.15
CA GLU A 262 20.64 -2.39 9.34
C GLU A 262 19.44 -1.49 9.70
N PHE A 263 19.61 -0.17 9.53
CA PHE A 263 18.55 0.80 9.75
C PHE A 263 18.11 1.43 8.42
N HIS A 264 16.85 1.23 8.09
CA HIS A 264 16.23 1.77 6.88
C HIS A 264 15.19 2.82 7.24
N THR A 265 15.53 4.10 7.10
CA THR A 265 14.60 5.19 7.37
C THR A 265 13.42 5.19 6.39
N THR A 266 12.22 5.51 6.87
CA THR A 266 11.02 5.71 6.03
C THR A 266 10.48 7.14 6.08
N ILE A 267 11.13 8.04 6.82
CA ILE A 267 10.74 9.44 6.92
C ILE A 267 11.96 10.37 6.89
N ALA A 268 11.80 11.55 6.31
CA ALA A 268 12.77 12.63 6.41
C ALA A 268 13.07 12.92 7.89
N GLY A 269 14.36 12.89 8.29
CA GLY A 269 14.77 13.07 9.70
C GLY A 269 15.15 11.79 10.42
N LYS A 270 15.34 10.70 9.70
CA LYS A 270 15.94 9.45 10.20
C LYS A 270 15.10 8.71 11.23
N SER A 271 13.85 8.48 10.94
CA SER A 271 12.99 7.57 11.67
C SER A 271 12.43 6.50 10.73
N ARG A 272 12.08 5.34 11.27
CA ARG A 272 11.27 4.33 10.61
C ARG A 272 9.94 4.25 11.35
N ILE A 273 8.87 4.69 10.71
CA ILE A 273 7.50 4.70 11.25
C ILE A 273 6.50 4.06 10.31
N ASP A 274 6.93 3.78 9.08
CA ASP A 274 6.19 3.03 8.08
C ASP A 274 6.71 1.60 8.04
N PHE A 275 5.81 0.64 8.03
CA PHE A 275 6.16 -0.78 8.06
C PHE A 275 5.24 -1.58 7.14
N ILE A 276 5.81 -2.67 6.60
CA ILE A 276 5.06 -3.79 6.07
C ILE A 276 5.41 -5.02 6.91
N TYR A 277 4.40 -5.59 7.53
CA TYR A 277 4.46 -6.86 8.23
C TYR A 277 3.82 -7.96 7.39
N CYS A 278 4.28 -9.19 7.51
CA CYS A 278 3.60 -10.34 6.94
C CYS A 278 3.74 -11.59 7.80
N THR A 279 2.89 -12.60 7.57
CA THR A 279 3.00 -13.91 8.18
C THR A 279 4.13 -14.74 7.56
N ALA A 280 4.64 -15.75 8.28
CA ALA A 280 5.74 -16.59 7.82
C ALA A 280 5.49 -17.23 6.45
N PRO A 281 4.30 -17.80 6.12
CA PRO A 281 4.04 -18.34 4.79
C PRO A 281 4.19 -17.33 3.66
N LEU A 282 3.85 -16.05 3.90
CA LEU A 282 4.02 -14.99 2.92
C LEU A 282 5.47 -14.47 2.90
N TYR A 283 6.15 -14.42 4.06
CA TYR A 283 7.55 -14.04 4.16
C TYR A 283 8.46 -14.97 3.36
N GLU A 284 8.22 -16.29 3.40
CA GLU A 284 8.96 -17.29 2.62
C GLU A 284 8.84 -17.11 1.09
N ARG A 285 7.88 -16.30 0.64
CA ARG A 285 7.66 -15.96 -0.77
C ARG A 285 8.38 -14.70 -1.22
N ILE A 286 9.01 -13.95 -0.31
CA ILE A 286 9.67 -12.69 -0.66
C ILE A 286 10.91 -12.96 -1.51
N VAL A 287 10.90 -12.41 -2.72
CA VAL A 287 12.07 -12.39 -3.60
C VAL A 287 12.84 -11.08 -3.46
N ASP A 288 12.13 -9.96 -3.28
CA ASP A 288 12.75 -8.66 -3.01
C ASP A 288 11.90 -7.80 -2.08
N ALA A 289 12.55 -6.98 -1.25
CA ALA A 289 11.90 -5.99 -0.40
C ALA A 289 12.87 -4.87 -0.03
N TYR A 290 12.45 -3.61 -0.17
CA TYR A 290 13.30 -2.46 0.14
C TYR A 290 12.48 -1.17 0.33
N VAL A 291 13.09 -0.21 1.01
CA VAL A 291 12.60 1.18 1.04
C VAL A 291 13.05 1.86 -0.25
N VAL A 292 12.08 2.40 -1.00
CA VAL A 292 12.35 3.07 -2.28
C VAL A 292 12.95 4.46 -2.01
N ASN A 293 14.17 4.66 -2.48
CA ASN A 293 14.92 5.90 -2.34
C ASN A 293 15.54 6.31 -3.69
N ASP A 294 14.68 6.60 -4.65
CA ASP A 294 15.05 6.95 -6.01
C ASP A 294 15.06 8.47 -6.27
N ALA A 295 15.29 8.88 -7.49
CA ALA A 295 15.35 10.29 -7.86
C ALA A 295 14.05 11.07 -7.61
N TYR A 296 12.90 10.39 -7.49
CA TYR A 296 11.62 11.03 -7.21
C TYR A 296 11.34 11.16 -5.70
N THR A 297 11.76 10.18 -4.90
CA THR A 297 11.42 10.08 -3.48
C THR A 297 12.54 10.52 -2.54
N LYS A 298 13.81 10.49 -2.98
CA LYS A 298 14.95 10.90 -2.17
C LYS A 298 14.96 12.42 -1.94
N ASP A 299 15.56 12.82 -0.83
CA ASP A 299 15.81 14.20 -0.48
C ASP A 299 14.54 15.09 -0.56
N PRO A 300 13.45 14.74 0.15
CA PRO A 300 12.21 15.48 0.07
C PRO A 300 12.43 16.94 0.50
N VAL A 301 11.94 17.86 -0.31
CA VAL A 301 12.10 19.30 -0.08
C VAL A 301 10.90 19.82 0.70
N ARG A 302 11.14 20.41 1.88
CA ARG A 302 10.08 21.04 2.66
C ARG A 302 9.60 22.31 1.95
N ASP A 303 8.29 22.46 1.85
CA ASP A 303 7.69 23.70 1.40
C ASP A 303 7.86 24.81 2.46
N GLU A 304 8.28 26.00 2.05
CA GLU A 304 8.54 27.12 2.97
C GLU A 304 7.25 27.69 3.60
N LYS A 305 6.11 27.52 2.95
CA LYS A 305 4.81 28.10 3.35
C LYS A 305 3.97 27.15 4.20
N THR A 306 4.21 25.86 4.07
CA THR A 306 3.45 24.82 4.76
C THR A 306 4.38 23.92 5.57
N ASN A 307 3.86 22.88 6.18
CA ASN A 307 4.67 21.83 6.83
C ASN A 307 4.86 20.61 5.94
N PHE A 308 4.46 20.68 4.68
CA PHE A 308 4.50 19.56 3.76
C PHE A 308 5.83 19.49 2.99
N HIS A 309 6.08 18.34 2.36
CA HIS A 309 7.30 18.06 1.60
C HIS A 309 6.95 17.65 0.17
N PHE A 310 7.88 17.86 -0.75
CA PHE A 310 7.82 17.41 -2.14
C PHE A 310 8.70 16.17 -2.30
N PRO A 311 8.19 15.03 -2.77
CA PRO A 311 6.76 14.73 -2.98
C PRO A 311 6.04 14.39 -1.68
N SER A 312 6.74 13.86 -0.67
CA SER A 312 6.28 13.49 0.67
C SER A 312 7.48 13.46 1.61
N ASP A 313 7.29 13.64 2.91
CA ASP A 313 8.33 13.40 3.92
C ASP A 313 8.54 11.91 4.24
N HIS A 314 7.70 11.03 3.72
CA HIS A 314 7.85 9.58 3.83
C HIS A 314 8.46 8.96 2.58
N LEU A 315 9.12 7.81 2.76
CA LEU A 315 9.65 6.97 1.68
C LEU A 315 8.78 5.74 1.48
N PRO A 316 8.53 5.33 0.23
CA PRO A 316 7.76 4.13 -0.06
C PRO A 316 8.49 2.84 0.31
N ILE A 317 7.71 1.76 0.53
CA ILE A 317 8.24 0.40 0.68
C ILE A 317 7.67 -0.46 -0.43
N LEU A 318 8.53 -1.22 -1.11
CA LEU A 318 8.16 -2.14 -2.16
C LEU A 318 8.56 -3.56 -1.76
N VAL A 319 7.65 -4.52 -2.01
CA VAL A 319 7.88 -5.95 -1.76
C VAL A 319 7.37 -6.77 -2.93
N ASP A 320 8.20 -7.71 -3.38
CA ASP A 320 7.90 -8.68 -4.41
C ASP A 320 7.77 -10.09 -3.81
N TYR A 321 6.66 -10.75 -4.07
CA TYR A 321 6.36 -12.10 -3.59
C TYR A 321 6.24 -13.08 -4.76
N GLU A 322 6.98 -14.19 -4.74
CA GLU A 322 6.85 -15.31 -5.69
C GLU A 322 5.61 -16.14 -5.34
N MET A 323 4.57 -16.06 -6.15
CA MET A 323 3.25 -16.66 -5.90
C MET A 323 2.91 -17.80 -6.87
N LYS A 324 3.90 -18.65 -7.19
CA LYS A 324 3.68 -19.89 -7.98
C LYS A 324 2.71 -20.82 -7.32
#